data_b7407ddbd0416fb9dc4cafdae85b09f5
#
_entry.id   b7407ddbd0416fb9dc4cafdae85b09f5
#
_cell.length_a   1.000
_cell.length_b   1.000
_cell.length_c   1.000
_cell.angle_alpha   90.00
_cell.angle_beta   90.00
_cell.angle_gamma   90.00
#
_symmetry.space_group_name_H-M   'P 1'
#
loop_
_entity.id
_entity.type
_entity.pdbx_description
1 polymer ?
#
loop_
_entity_poly.entity_id
_entity_poly.type
_entity_poly.pdbx_seq_one_letter_code
_entity_poly.pdbx_strand_id
1 'polypeptide(L)'
;MIKQMRVAIIGQGYVGLTITEGALMAGHQVIGIDKSQVVITSLKSGKSHIEGISNEVIANGIKSGALQVSQSYDQVSGADVAVIAVPTPLDANGSADLSLLISAAKSLGEVLKTPKLIINESTSYPGTLREVIMPLIDGGSNQSHLYAISPERVDPGNKSYGVKNTPRVVGGLSDQARDAAVAFYRSFCDEVIPVSSAEVAEAAKLFENTFRFINIGLVNEFAEIMSAMGIPADEVLKAAASKPYGFMPFHPNVGVGGHCIPVDPIYLQERGKKFGITSKYIALSEEVNHSMPKYVARRLIDEYGDIKGKHLLVVGVSYKADISDTRESPAQPFIESLKELGAKVSWHDPLVPSWNGASSALVAGEYDLAVVLVAHSNLAMSGWKGGPIFTTNFNPKHPDWKPLISVQQKS
;
A
#
# COMPACT_ATOMS: atom_id res chain seq x y z
N MET A 1 -22.40 25.77 9.60
CA MET A 1 -21.73 24.93 10.63
C MET A 1 -21.85 23.47 10.21
N ILE A 2 -20.74 22.72 10.18
CA ILE A 2 -20.76 21.29 9.90
C ILE A 2 -21.47 20.61 11.09
N LYS A 3 -22.46 19.75 10.80
CA LYS A 3 -23.14 18.99 11.86
C LYS A 3 -22.14 18.00 12.47
N GLN A 4 -21.91 18.09 13.76
CA GLN A 4 -21.09 17.11 14.49
C GLN A 4 -21.75 15.72 14.39
N MET A 5 -20.97 14.71 14.04
CA MET A 5 -21.40 13.32 13.93
C MET A 5 -20.59 12.43 14.88
N ARG A 6 -21.17 11.32 15.28
CA ARG A 6 -20.49 10.23 15.96
C ARG A 6 -20.12 9.16 14.93
N VAL A 7 -18.82 8.93 14.75
CA VAL A 7 -18.27 8.09 13.68
C VAL A 7 -17.58 6.88 14.27
N ALA A 8 -18.04 5.68 13.93
CA ALA A 8 -17.33 4.44 14.25
C ALA A 8 -16.42 4.08 13.09
N ILE A 9 -15.13 3.80 13.36
CA ILE A 9 -14.16 3.42 12.36
C ILE A 9 -13.58 2.05 12.71
N ILE A 10 -13.88 1.06 11.88
CA ILE A 10 -13.54 -0.35 12.06
C ILE A 10 -12.25 -0.66 11.33
N GLY A 11 -11.21 -1.00 12.08
CA GLY A 11 -9.81 -1.04 11.64
C GLY A 11 -9.13 0.29 11.91
N GLN A 12 -8.06 0.27 12.70
CA GLN A 12 -7.23 1.45 13.01
C GLN A 12 -5.82 1.30 12.40
N GLY A 13 -5.74 0.62 11.24
CA GLY A 13 -4.54 0.61 10.40
C GLY A 13 -4.33 1.95 9.70
N TYR A 14 -3.51 1.95 8.64
CA TYR A 14 -3.18 3.18 7.91
C TYR A 14 -4.43 3.94 7.47
N VAL A 15 -5.37 3.29 6.77
CA VAL A 15 -6.59 3.90 6.26
C VAL A 15 -7.48 4.41 7.39
N GLY A 16 -7.82 3.53 8.35
CA GLY A 16 -8.75 3.89 9.42
C GLY A 16 -8.23 5.00 10.33
N LEU A 17 -6.92 5.01 10.62
CA LEU A 17 -6.33 6.04 11.46
C LEU A 17 -6.22 7.40 10.75
N THR A 18 -6.01 7.39 9.43
CA THR A 18 -6.07 8.60 8.59
C THR A 18 -7.46 9.22 8.61
N ILE A 19 -8.52 8.40 8.49
CA ILE A 19 -9.91 8.87 8.60
C ILE A 19 -10.22 9.34 10.04
N THR A 20 -9.70 8.63 11.05
CA THR A 20 -9.84 9.02 12.46
C THR A 20 -9.27 10.43 12.69
N GLU A 21 -8.06 10.71 12.21
CA GLU A 21 -7.43 12.03 12.31
C GLU A 21 -8.27 13.11 11.61
N GLY A 22 -8.68 12.88 10.36
CA GLY A 22 -9.50 13.81 9.59
C GLY A 22 -10.83 14.11 10.28
N ALA A 23 -11.54 13.10 10.79
CA ALA A 23 -12.80 13.25 11.50
C ALA A 23 -12.63 14.02 12.82
N LEU A 24 -11.57 13.76 13.60
CA LEU A 24 -11.26 14.50 14.82
C LEU A 24 -10.97 15.98 14.53
N MET A 25 -10.18 16.26 13.49
CA MET A 25 -9.88 17.63 13.07
C MET A 25 -11.12 18.41 12.61
N ALA A 26 -12.11 17.72 12.04
CA ALA A 26 -13.41 18.29 11.69
C ALA A 26 -14.37 18.47 12.90
N GLY A 27 -13.95 18.05 14.11
CA GLY A 27 -14.75 18.17 15.33
C GLY A 27 -15.77 17.06 15.53
N HIS A 28 -15.66 15.93 14.83
CA HIS A 28 -16.52 14.76 15.04
C HIS A 28 -16.07 13.97 16.29
N GLN A 29 -16.99 13.18 16.86
CA GLN A 29 -16.67 12.17 17.86
C GLN A 29 -16.33 10.85 17.16
N VAL A 30 -15.24 10.23 17.53
CA VAL A 30 -14.73 9.00 16.87
C VAL A 30 -14.70 7.84 17.84
N ILE A 31 -15.17 6.69 17.38
CA ILE A 31 -15.05 5.38 18.03
C ILE A 31 -14.15 4.53 17.14
N GLY A 32 -12.88 4.38 17.50
CA GLY A 32 -11.93 3.52 16.80
C GLY A 32 -12.04 2.07 17.29
N ILE A 33 -12.33 1.15 16.39
CA ILE A 33 -12.38 -0.29 16.69
C ILE A 33 -11.20 -0.97 16.01
N ASP A 34 -10.42 -1.73 16.79
CA ASP A 34 -9.37 -2.60 16.25
C ASP A 34 -9.25 -3.87 17.10
N LYS A 35 -8.99 -5.00 16.46
CA LYS A 35 -8.80 -6.27 17.16
C LYS A 35 -7.42 -6.42 17.83
N SER A 36 -6.44 -5.60 17.41
CA SER A 36 -5.09 -5.63 17.97
C SER A 36 -5.03 -4.89 19.31
N GLN A 37 -4.74 -5.60 20.39
CA GLN A 37 -4.52 -4.99 21.70
C GLN A 37 -3.34 -4.01 21.68
N VAL A 38 -2.33 -4.25 20.86
CA VAL A 38 -1.16 -3.38 20.72
C VAL A 38 -1.58 -2.02 20.15
N VAL A 39 -2.40 -2.02 19.09
CA VAL A 39 -2.96 -0.81 18.48
C VAL A 39 -3.81 -0.04 19.49
N ILE A 40 -4.74 -0.71 20.16
CA ILE A 40 -5.62 -0.09 21.18
C ILE A 40 -4.79 0.53 22.31
N THR A 41 -3.77 -0.16 22.80
CA THR A 41 -2.91 0.35 23.88
C THR A 41 -2.12 1.59 23.45
N SER A 42 -1.55 1.56 22.25
CA SER A 42 -0.84 2.70 21.66
C SER A 42 -1.74 3.92 21.56
N LEU A 43 -2.91 3.79 20.94
CA LEU A 43 -3.86 4.89 20.77
C LEU A 43 -4.38 5.44 22.11
N LYS A 44 -4.68 4.58 23.09
CA LYS A 44 -5.09 4.99 24.45
C LYS A 44 -3.99 5.80 25.15
N SER A 45 -2.73 5.56 24.83
CA SER A 45 -1.60 6.36 25.34
C SER A 45 -1.38 7.68 24.58
N GLY A 46 -2.22 8.01 23.62
CA GLY A 46 -2.10 9.19 22.78
C GLY A 46 -1.03 9.10 21.69
N LYS A 47 -0.59 7.87 21.34
CA LYS A 47 0.47 7.65 20.36
C LYS A 47 -0.10 6.95 19.12
N SER A 48 0.21 7.50 17.95
CA SER A 48 -0.01 6.82 16.68
C SER A 48 1.05 5.73 16.48
N HIS A 49 0.64 4.61 15.90
CA HIS A 49 1.52 3.54 15.42
C HIS A 49 1.72 3.61 13.89
N ILE A 50 1.14 4.65 13.26
CA ILE A 50 1.22 4.91 11.81
C ILE A 50 2.03 6.19 11.59
N GLU A 51 3.03 6.10 10.73
CA GLU A 51 3.84 7.24 10.31
C GLU A 51 2.98 8.28 9.57
N GLY A 52 3.24 9.58 9.85
CA GLY A 52 2.51 10.67 9.23
C GLY A 52 1.21 11.08 9.94
N ILE A 53 0.73 10.31 10.92
CA ILE A 53 -0.44 10.66 11.75
C ILE A 53 0.01 11.41 13.01
N SER A 54 -0.63 12.54 13.31
CA SER A 54 -0.26 13.41 14.43
C SER A 54 -0.58 12.79 15.80
N ASN A 55 0.48 12.53 16.58
CA ASN A 55 0.32 12.14 17.99
C ASN A 55 -0.46 13.18 18.80
N GLU A 56 -0.31 14.46 18.48
CA GLU A 56 -1.01 15.54 19.16
C GLU A 56 -2.54 15.46 18.94
N VAL A 57 -2.98 15.21 17.70
CA VAL A 57 -4.40 15.05 17.39
C VAL A 57 -4.98 13.84 18.12
N ILE A 58 -4.27 12.70 18.13
CA ILE A 58 -4.70 11.49 18.85
C ILE A 58 -4.77 11.74 20.35
N ALA A 59 -3.71 12.30 20.94
CA ALA A 59 -3.65 12.59 22.39
C ALA A 59 -4.76 13.56 22.82
N ASN A 60 -5.01 14.63 22.07
CA ASN A 60 -6.07 15.58 22.33
C ASN A 60 -7.46 14.94 22.19
N GLY A 61 -7.66 14.07 21.20
CA GLY A 61 -8.88 13.30 21.01
C GLY A 61 -9.19 12.39 22.21
N ILE A 62 -8.19 11.66 22.71
CA ILE A 62 -8.34 10.79 23.90
C ILE A 62 -8.62 11.64 25.14
N LYS A 63 -7.83 12.70 25.37
CA LYS A 63 -7.96 13.57 26.56
C LYS A 63 -9.33 14.28 26.64
N SER A 64 -9.87 14.73 25.51
CA SER A 64 -11.16 15.40 25.43
C SER A 64 -12.34 14.42 25.42
N GLY A 65 -12.11 13.12 25.24
CA GLY A 65 -13.14 12.11 25.04
C GLY A 65 -13.75 12.11 23.63
N ALA A 66 -13.22 12.91 22.71
CA ALA A 66 -13.62 12.92 21.30
C ALA A 66 -13.18 11.65 20.56
N LEU A 67 -12.11 11.00 21.02
CA LEU A 67 -11.66 9.70 20.54
C LEU A 67 -11.83 8.65 21.65
N GLN A 68 -12.60 7.62 21.35
CA GLN A 68 -12.67 6.39 22.15
C GLN A 68 -12.14 5.23 21.32
N VAL A 69 -11.37 4.33 21.92
CA VAL A 69 -10.81 3.17 21.22
C VAL A 69 -11.09 1.87 21.98
N SER A 70 -11.53 0.83 21.28
CA SER A 70 -11.97 -0.43 21.84
C SER A 70 -11.75 -1.60 20.89
N GLN A 71 -11.71 -2.83 21.46
CA GLN A 71 -11.84 -4.06 20.67
C GLN A 71 -13.30 -4.47 20.48
N SER A 72 -14.21 -3.99 21.36
CA SER A 72 -15.63 -4.32 21.31
C SER A 72 -16.40 -3.38 20.40
N TYR A 73 -17.37 -3.96 19.69
CA TYR A 73 -18.33 -3.26 18.83
C TYR A 73 -19.51 -2.62 19.62
N ASP A 74 -19.63 -2.84 20.93
CA ASP A 74 -20.80 -2.41 21.72
C ASP A 74 -21.12 -0.91 21.57
N GLN A 75 -20.07 -0.07 21.47
CA GLN A 75 -20.23 1.37 21.37
C GLN A 75 -20.64 1.85 19.96
N VAL A 76 -20.51 0.98 18.94
CA VAL A 76 -20.80 1.31 17.53
C VAL A 76 -22.30 1.58 17.33
N SER A 77 -23.18 0.96 18.12
CA SER A 77 -24.62 1.15 18.02
C SER A 77 -25.08 2.61 18.12
N GLY A 78 -24.32 3.43 18.86
CA GLY A 78 -24.58 4.87 19.02
C GLY A 78 -23.98 5.77 17.93
N ALA A 79 -23.28 5.21 16.93
CA ALA A 79 -22.70 6.01 15.85
C ALA A 79 -23.75 6.43 14.82
N ASP A 80 -23.53 7.57 14.16
CA ASP A 80 -24.31 8.04 12.99
C ASP A 80 -23.76 7.42 11.71
N VAL A 81 -22.43 7.24 11.65
CA VAL A 81 -21.68 6.71 10.52
C VAL A 81 -20.79 5.56 11.00
N ALA A 82 -20.77 4.47 10.25
CA ALA A 82 -19.81 3.37 10.44
C ALA A 82 -18.91 3.23 9.19
N VAL A 83 -17.61 3.40 9.37
CA VAL A 83 -16.60 3.27 8.31
C VAL A 83 -15.86 1.95 8.48
N ILE A 84 -15.79 1.14 7.44
CA ILE A 84 -15.05 -0.12 7.42
C ILE A 84 -13.72 0.12 6.71
N ALA A 85 -12.62 -0.04 7.44
CA ALA A 85 -11.26 0.21 6.96
C ALA A 85 -10.32 -0.94 7.38
N VAL A 86 -10.75 -2.18 7.11
CA VAL A 86 -10.00 -3.39 7.44
C VAL A 86 -9.15 -3.86 6.27
N PRO A 87 -8.05 -4.60 6.51
CA PRO A 87 -7.21 -5.14 5.45
C PRO A 87 -7.97 -6.14 4.56
N THR A 88 -7.61 -6.14 3.26
CA THR A 88 -8.11 -7.08 2.24
C THR A 88 -6.91 -7.65 1.49
N PRO A 89 -6.17 -8.61 2.09
CA PRO A 89 -4.98 -9.21 1.50
C PRO A 89 -5.32 -10.23 0.41
N LEU A 90 -4.30 -10.88 -0.12
CA LEU A 90 -4.44 -12.17 -0.81
C LEU A 90 -4.34 -13.31 0.21
N ASP A 91 -4.99 -14.43 -0.09
CA ASP A 91 -4.84 -15.67 0.67
C ASP A 91 -3.55 -16.41 0.31
N ALA A 92 -3.30 -17.55 0.94
CA ALA A 92 -2.11 -18.38 0.69
C ALA A 92 -2.01 -18.91 -0.75
N ASN A 93 -3.10 -18.89 -1.53
CA ASN A 93 -3.15 -19.30 -2.93
C ASN A 93 -3.02 -18.10 -3.88
N GLY A 94 -2.81 -16.89 -3.36
CA GLY A 94 -2.75 -15.66 -4.15
C GLY A 94 -4.11 -15.13 -4.61
N SER A 95 -5.21 -15.59 -4.00
CA SER A 95 -6.58 -15.14 -4.32
C SER A 95 -7.05 -14.06 -3.37
N ALA A 96 -8.03 -13.25 -3.81
CA ALA A 96 -8.62 -12.16 -3.02
C ALA A 96 -9.26 -12.67 -1.71
N ASP A 97 -8.80 -12.19 -0.56
CA ASP A 97 -9.32 -12.57 0.77
C ASP A 97 -10.17 -11.45 1.38
N LEU A 98 -11.48 -11.66 1.40
CA LEU A 98 -12.44 -10.78 2.06
C LEU A 98 -12.81 -11.22 3.49
N SER A 99 -12.13 -12.18 4.08
CA SER A 99 -12.51 -12.76 5.39
C SER A 99 -12.63 -11.72 6.50
N LEU A 100 -11.68 -10.77 6.57
CA LEU A 100 -11.70 -9.69 7.55
C LEU A 100 -12.86 -8.70 7.30
N LEU A 101 -13.15 -8.41 6.05
CA LEU A 101 -14.25 -7.54 5.63
C LEU A 101 -15.60 -8.19 5.97
N ILE A 102 -15.75 -9.47 5.68
CA ILE A 102 -16.94 -10.29 6.02
C ILE A 102 -17.12 -10.33 7.54
N SER A 103 -16.05 -10.53 8.31
CA SER A 103 -16.10 -10.54 9.78
C SER A 103 -16.55 -9.18 10.33
N ALA A 104 -16.01 -8.07 9.81
CA ALA A 104 -16.41 -6.73 10.22
C ALA A 104 -17.88 -6.43 9.88
N ALA A 105 -18.35 -6.80 8.68
CA ALA A 105 -19.74 -6.64 8.27
C ALA A 105 -20.71 -7.42 9.17
N LYS A 106 -20.40 -8.69 9.49
CA LYS A 106 -21.22 -9.50 10.42
C LYS A 106 -21.31 -8.85 11.81
N SER A 107 -20.16 -8.43 12.37
CA SER A 107 -20.13 -7.78 13.70
C SER A 107 -20.94 -6.46 13.72
N LEU A 108 -20.92 -5.69 12.63
CA LEU A 108 -21.77 -4.51 12.48
C LEU A 108 -23.26 -4.88 12.46
N GLY A 109 -23.66 -5.90 11.71
CA GLY A 109 -25.05 -6.38 11.65
C GLY A 109 -25.60 -6.81 13.02
N GLU A 110 -24.73 -7.37 13.88
CA GLU A 110 -25.12 -7.79 15.24
C GLU A 110 -25.45 -6.60 16.17
N VAL A 111 -24.75 -5.47 16.02
CA VAL A 111 -24.84 -4.33 16.95
C VAL A 111 -25.68 -3.16 16.45
N LEU A 112 -25.84 -3.01 15.13
CA LEU A 112 -26.60 -1.90 14.53
C LEU A 112 -28.10 -2.19 14.61
N LYS A 113 -28.83 -1.41 15.43
CA LYS A 113 -30.28 -1.59 15.65
C LYS A 113 -31.14 -0.46 15.05
N THR A 114 -30.51 0.52 14.45
CA THR A 114 -31.18 1.65 13.78
C THR A 114 -30.48 1.98 12.48
N PRO A 115 -31.16 2.53 11.46
CA PRO A 115 -30.56 2.92 10.20
C PRO A 115 -29.34 3.83 10.39
N LYS A 116 -28.26 3.52 9.68
CA LYS A 116 -26.95 4.22 9.72
C LYS A 116 -26.44 4.45 8.32
N LEU A 117 -25.48 5.36 8.19
CA LEU A 117 -24.62 5.43 7.01
C LEU A 117 -23.45 4.47 7.20
N ILE A 118 -23.34 3.49 6.32
CA ILE A 118 -22.22 2.52 6.27
C ILE A 118 -21.35 2.88 5.09
N ILE A 119 -20.05 3.09 5.35
CA ILE A 119 -19.08 3.43 4.31
C ILE A 119 -18.00 2.36 4.29
N ASN A 120 -17.76 1.73 3.14
CA ASN A 120 -16.60 0.87 2.93
C ASN A 120 -15.42 1.69 2.39
N GLU A 121 -14.28 1.64 3.06
CA GLU A 121 -12.98 2.19 2.60
C GLU A 121 -12.03 1.08 2.14
N SER A 122 -12.29 -0.16 2.60
CA SER A 122 -11.46 -1.31 2.26
C SER A 122 -11.51 -1.57 0.76
N THR A 123 -10.36 -1.82 0.15
CA THR A 123 -10.29 -2.21 -1.26
C THR A 123 -11.03 -3.51 -1.49
N SER A 124 -11.83 -3.56 -2.55
CA SER A 124 -12.63 -4.73 -2.90
C SER A 124 -12.98 -4.73 -4.39
N TYR A 125 -13.43 -5.87 -4.92
CA TYR A 125 -13.86 -5.94 -6.32
C TYR A 125 -15.22 -5.27 -6.52
N PRO A 126 -15.53 -4.76 -7.74
CA PRO A 126 -16.82 -4.14 -8.06
C PRO A 126 -18.00 -5.07 -7.76
N GLY A 127 -18.94 -4.54 -6.96
CA GLY A 127 -20.11 -5.25 -6.46
C GLY A 127 -19.98 -5.79 -5.04
N THR A 128 -18.81 -5.70 -4.38
CA THR A 128 -18.62 -6.20 -3.01
C THR A 128 -19.54 -5.51 -2.02
N LEU A 129 -19.73 -4.19 -2.12
CA LEU A 129 -20.63 -3.47 -1.22
C LEU A 129 -22.07 -4.00 -1.29
N ARG A 130 -22.57 -4.25 -2.50
CA ARG A 130 -23.94 -4.73 -2.76
C ARG A 130 -24.13 -6.21 -2.49
N GLU A 131 -23.18 -7.03 -2.93
CA GLU A 131 -23.31 -8.49 -2.95
C GLU A 131 -22.85 -9.15 -1.65
N VAL A 132 -21.95 -8.49 -0.90
CA VAL A 132 -21.33 -9.07 0.30
C VAL A 132 -21.65 -8.26 1.55
N ILE A 133 -21.30 -6.96 1.58
CA ILE A 133 -21.37 -6.16 2.81
C ILE A 133 -22.82 -5.90 3.22
N MET A 134 -23.63 -5.37 2.30
CA MET A 134 -25.04 -5.03 2.58
C MET A 134 -25.83 -6.23 3.10
N PRO A 135 -25.82 -7.41 2.44
CA PRO A 135 -26.60 -8.56 2.92
C PRO A 135 -26.18 -9.05 4.32
N LEU A 136 -24.88 -8.97 4.64
CA LEU A 136 -24.38 -9.38 5.96
C LEU A 136 -24.79 -8.44 7.07
N ILE A 137 -24.81 -7.15 6.81
CA ILE A 137 -25.21 -6.15 7.81
C ILE A 137 -26.73 -6.13 7.97
N ASP A 138 -27.50 -6.04 6.90
CA ASP A 138 -28.96 -5.98 6.94
C ASP A 138 -29.56 -7.29 7.48
N GLY A 139 -28.98 -8.46 7.09
CA GLY A 139 -29.39 -9.77 7.60
C GLY A 139 -29.19 -9.93 9.11
N GLY A 140 -28.17 -9.30 9.68
CA GLY A 140 -27.92 -9.31 11.12
C GLY A 140 -28.72 -8.25 11.91
N SER A 141 -29.03 -7.11 11.29
CA SER A 141 -29.65 -5.96 11.96
C SER A 141 -31.16 -5.86 11.78
N ASN A 142 -31.73 -6.47 10.74
CA ASN A 142 -33.13 -6.26 10.28
C ASN A 142 -33.47 -4.77 10.01
N GLN A 143 -32.47 -3.98 9.59
CA GLN A 143 -32.60 -2.55 9.30
C GLN A 143 -32.13 -2.26 7.88
N SER A 144 -32.74 -1.25 7.25
CA SER A 144 -32.24 -0.69 5.98
C SER A 144 -31.27 0.44 6.28
N HIS A 145 -29.98 0.21 5.99
CA HIS A 145 -28.95 1.20 6.12
C HIS A 145 -28.69 1.95 4.80
N LEU A 146 -28.00 3.08 4.88
CA LEU A 146 -27.43 3.77 3.70
C LEU A 146 -26.04 3.23 3.45
N TYR A 147 -25.77 2.71 2.26
CA TYR A 147 -24.50 2.08 1.90
C TYR A 147 -23.75 2.91 0.88
N ALA A 148 -22.52 3.29 1.22
CA ALA A 148 -21.61 4.02 0.34
C ALA A 148 -20.22 3.38 0.36
N ILE A 149 -19.41 3.75 -0.60
CA ILE A 149 -18.00 3.38 -0.68
C ILE A 149 -17.17 4.61 -1.02
N SER A 150 -16.00 4.70 -0.41
CA SER A 150 -14.98 5.67 -0.72
C SER A 150 -13.61 5.00 -0.59
N PRO A 151 -13.09 4.35 -1.65
CA PRO A 151 -11.82 3.66 -1.58
C PRO A 151 -10.68 4.61 -1.24
N GLU A 152 -9.78 4.22 -0.34
CA GLU A 152 -8.63 5.03 0.04
C GLU A 152 -7.66 5.24 -1.13
N ARG A 153 -7.18 6.49 -1.31
CA ARG A 153 -6.28 6.91 -2.40
C ARG A 153 -5.00 7.57 -1.90
N VAL A 154 -4.84 7.77 -0.60
CA VAL A 154 -3.63 8.38 -0.02
C VAL A 154 -2.45 7.41 -0.17
N ASP A 155 -1.29 7.94 -0.58
CA ASP A 155 -0.03 7.20 -0.71
C ASP A 155 0.78 7.34 0.58
N PRO A 156 1.04 6.24 1.31
CA PRO A 156 1.86 6.26 2.52
C PRO A 156 3.22 6.92 2.31
N GLY A 157 3.60 7.82 3.23
CA GLY A 157 4.87 8.55 3.15
C GLY A 157 4.87 9.72 2.15
N ASN A 158 3.76 10.01 1.46
CA ASN A 158 3.65 11.18 0.60
C ASN A 158 3.56 12.46 1.45
N LYS A 159 4.51 13.38 1.25
CA LYS A 159 4.59 14.65 2.02
C LYS A 159 3.72 15.77 1.45
N SER A 160 3.25 15.62 0.21
CA SER A 160 2.48 16.65 -0.49
C SER A 160 0.99 16.40 -0.46
N TYR A 161 0.58 15.13 -0.41
CA TYR A 161 -0.82 14.71 -0.45
C TYR A 161 -1.16 13.84 0.75
N GLY A 162 -2.17 14.24 1.50
CA GLY A 162 -2.73 13.51 2.64
C GLY A 162 -4.26 13.41 2.52
N VAL A 163 -4.93 13.03 3.61
CA VAL A 163 -6.39 12.86 3.64
C VAL A 163 -7.16 14.10 3.21
N LYS A 164 -6.65 15.29 3.55
CA LYS A 164 -7.32 16.55 3.28
C LYS A 164 -7.33 16.92 1.80
N ASN A 165 -6.19 16.84 1.13
CA ASN A 165 -5.97 17.38 -0.22
C ASN A 165 -5.82 16.31 -1.31
N THR A 166 -6.00 15.03 -1.00
CA THR A 166 -6.15 13.97 -2.00
C THR A 166 -7.63 13.91 -2.41
N PRO A 167 -8.00 14.15 -3.69
CA PRO A 167 -9.39 14.07 -4.14
C PRO A 167 -9.99 12.69 -3.84
N ARG A 168 -11.15 12.66 -3.22
CA ARG A 168 -11.80 11.44 -2.76
C ARG A 168 -12.97 11.07 -3.66
N VAL A 169 -13.01 9.82 -4.13
CA VAL A 169 -14.12 9.30 -4.94
C VAL A 169 -15.16 8.68 -4.02
N VAL A 170 -16.45 8.99 -4.23
CA VAL A 170 -17.57 8.47 -3.41
C VAL A 170 -18.68 7.93 -4.30
N GLY A 171 -19.01 6.65 -4.14
CA GLY A 171 -20.16 5.99 -4.73
C GLY A 171 -21.16 5.54 -3.67
N GLY A 172 -22.41 5.31 -4.05
CA GLY A 172 -23.44 4.80 -3.15
C GLY A 172 -24.32 3.76 -3.81
N LEU A 173 -25.00 2.92 -3.00
CA LEU A 173 -26.04 2.03 -3.50
C LEU A 173 -27.36 2.78 -3.79
N SER A 174 -27.45 4.02 -3.34
CA SER A 174 -28.50 4.99 -3.68
C SER A 174 -27.92 6.40 -3.72
N ASP A 175 -28.61 7.34 -4.36
CA ASP A 175 -28.24 8.75 -4.36
C ASP A 175 -28.17 9.31 -2.94
N GLN A 176 -29.14 8.95 -2.08
CA GLN A 176 -29.18 9.36 -0.68
C GLN A 176 -27.93 8.89 0.08
N ALA A 177 -27.48 7.65 -0.12
CA ALA A 177 -26.29 7.11 0.51
C ALA A 177 -25.02 7.82 0.02
N ARG A 178 -24.89 8.02 -1.30
CA ARG A 178 -23.81 8.77 -1.91
C ARG A 178 -23.71 10.18 -1.34
N ASP A 179 -24.83 10.91 -1.33
CA ASP A 179 -24.86 12.31 -0.92
C ASP A 179 -24.59 12.47 0.59
N ALA A 180 -25.05 11.53 1.42
CA ALA A 180 -24.71 11.48 2.84
C ALA A 180 -23.19 11.23 3.07
N ALA A 181 -22.59 10.31 2.33
CA ALA A 181 -21.15 10.05 2.41
C ALA A 181 -20.32 11.24 1.87
N VAL A 182 -20.75 11.88 0.79
CA VAL A 182 -20.15 13.12 0.28
C VAL A 182 -20.18 14.21 1.33
N ALA A 183 -21.29 14.40 2.03
CA ALA A 183 -21.40 15.40 3.10
C ALA A 183 -20.46 15.08 4.27
N PHE A 184 -20.30 13.80 4.62
CA PHE A 184 -19.36 13.37 5.65
C PHE A 184 -17.90 13.71 5.25
N TYR A 185 -17.43 13.29 4.07
CA TYR A 185 -16.06 13.53 3.65
C TYR A 185 -15.75 15.01 3.40
N ARG A 186 -16.69 15.81 2.88
CA ARG A 186 -16.52 17.26 2.73
C ARG A 186 -16.28 17.99 4.04
N SER A 187 -16.50 17.35 5.18
CA SER A 187 -16.20 17.96 6.48
C SER A 187 -14.70 18.09 6.75
N PHE A 188 -13.84 17.27 6.08
CA PHE A 188 -12.40 17.25 6.27
C PHE A 188 -11.57 17.03 4.99
N CYS A 189 -12.20 16.80 3.84
CA CYS A 189 -11.53 16.67 2.54
C CYS A 189 -11.85 17.88 1.67
N ASP A 190 -10.83 18.44 1.01
CA ASP A 190 -10.97 19.63 0.16
C ASP A 190 -11.78 19.32 -1.11
N GLU A 191 -11.63 18.12 -1.66
CA GLU A 191 -12.31 17.69 -2.88
C GLU A 191 -12.93 16.30 -2.72
N VAL A 192 -14.24 16.20 -3.01
CA VAL A 192 -14.99 14.94 -3.01
C VAL A 192 -15.75 14.81 -4.32
N ILE A 193 -15.47 13.76 -5.07
CA ILE A 193 -15.97 13.47 -6.41
C ILE A 193 -17.06 12.40 -6.29
N PRO A 194 -18.35 12.77 -6.37
CA PRO A 194 -19.42 11.78 -6.42
C PRO A 194 -19.43 11.06 -7.77
N VAL A 195 -19.64 9.74 -7.74
CA VAL A 195 -19.81 8.92 -8.95
C VAL A 195 -21.19 8.26 -8.96
N SER A 196 -21.57 7.72 -10.12
CA SER A 196 -22.92 7.23 -10.41
C SER A 196 -23.33 5.99 -9.60
N SER A 197 -22.39 5.17 -9.16
CA SER A 197 -22.66 3.97 -8.35
C SER A 197 -21.49 3.57 -7.46
N ALA A 198 -21.74 2.66 -6.54
CA ALA A 198 -20.70 2.08 -5.70
C ALA A 198 -19.68 1.29 -6.56
N GLU A 199 -20.16 0.55 -7.55
CA GLU A 199 -19.33 -0.26 -8.45
C GLU A 199 -18.36 0.59 -9.27
N VAL A 200 -18.75 1.82 -9.64
CA VAL A 200 -17.85 2.77 -10.32
C VAL A 200 -16.72 3.20 -9.40
N ALA A 201 -17.00 3.49 -8.13
CA ALA A 201 -15.97 3.85 -7.16
C ALA A 201 -15.01 2.68 -6.87
N GLU A 202 -15.54 1.45 -6.68
CA GLU A 202 -14.76 0.23 -6.53
C GLU A 202 -13.85 -0.01 -7.73
N ALA A 203 -14.39 0.10 -8.95
CA ALA A 203 -13.65 -0.11 -10.19
C ALA A 203 -12.56 0.96 -10.40
N ALA A 204 -12.84 2.23 -10.07
CA ALA A 204 -11.88 3.31 -10.24
C ALA A 204 -10.58 3.06 -9.43
N LYS A 205 -10.72 2.64 -8.17
CA LYS A 205 -9.57 2.29 -7.31
C LYS A 205 -8.74 1.15 -7.89
N LEU A 206 -9.40 0.07 -8.29
CA LEU A 206 -8.70 -1.08 -8.87
C LEU A 206 -8.02 -0.72 -10.20
N PHE A 207 -8.66 0.12 -11.01
CA PHE A 207 -8.08 0.56 -12.29
C PHE A 207 -6.85 1.45 -12.10
N GLU A 208 -6.85 2.37 -11.12
CA GLU A 208 -5.68 3.20 -10.78
C GLU A 208 -4.46 2.33 -10.44
N ASN A 209 -4.64 1.33 -9.59
CA ASN A 209 -3.55 0.46 -9.18
C ASN A 209 -3.16 -0.54 -10.27
N THR A 210 -4.12 -1.05 -11.05
CA THR A 210 -3.86 -1.90 -12.24
C THR A 210 -3.08 -1.13 -13.31
N PHE A 211 -3.43 0.13 -13.58
CA PHE A 211 -2.69 0.99 -14.50
C PHE A 211 -1.22 1.11 -14.05
N ARG A 212 -0.99 1.39 -12.78
CA ARG A 212 0.35 1.49 -12.22
C ARG A 212 1.12 0.17 -12.32
N PHE A 213 0.48 -0.94 -11.97
CA PHE A 213 1.06 -2.28 -12.01
C PHE A 213 1.51 -2.68 -13.43
N ILE A 214 0.64 -2.49 -14.42
CA ILE A 214 0.93 -2.80 -15.82
C ILE A 214 2.07 -1.94 -16.37
N ASN A 215 2.08 -0.64 -16.07
CA ASN A 215 3.14 0.26 -16.54
C ASN A 215 4.49 -0.03 -15.88
N ILE A 216 4.50 -0.51 -14.63
CA ILE A 216 5.74 -0.97 -14.00
C ILE A 216 6.22 -2.27 -14.67
N GLY A 217 5.34 -3.22 -14.97
CA GLY A 217 5.69 -4.42 -15.75
C GLY A 217 6.27 -4.05 -17.12
N LEU A 218 5.61 -3.14 -17.84
CA LEU A 218 6.08 -2.66 -19.15
C LEU A 218 7.47 -2.02 -19.07
N VAL A 219 7.74 -1.15 -18.09
CA VAL A 219 9.04 -0.50 -17.98
C VAL A 219 10.14 -1.44 -17.50
N ASN A 220 9.81 -2.47 -16.73
CA ASN A 220 10.73 -3.54 -16.35
C ASN A 220 11.17 -4.33 -17.57
N GLU A 221 10.23 -4.83 -18.38
CA GLU A 221 10.53 -5.53 -19.64
C GLU A 221 11.32 -4.64 -20.61
N PHE A 222 10.92 -3.36 -20.76
CA PHE A 222 11.66 -2.39 -21.56
C PHE A 222 13.11 -2.23 -21.11
N ALA A 223 13.38 -2.20 -19.80
CA ALA A 223 14.72 -2.09 -19.26
C ALA A 223 15.58 -3.34 -19.56
N GLU A 224 14.99 -4.53 -19.57
CA GLU A 224 15.67 -5.75 -20.01
C GLU A 224 16.11 -5.66 -21.49
N ILE A 225 15.21 -5.20 -22.37
CA ILE A 225 15.50 -5.00 -23.79
C ILE A 225 16.62 -3.95 -23.97
N MET A 226 16.55 -2.82 -23.29
CA MET A 226 17.57 -1.78 -23.36
C MET A 226 18.91 -2.28 -22.85
N SER A 227 18.92 -3.03 -21.74
CA SER A 227 20.15 -3.64 -21.21
C SER A 227 20.80 -4.59 -22.20
N ALA A 228 20.02 -5.43 -22.88
CA ALA A 228 20.53 -6.36 -23.90
C ALA A 228 21.15 -5.63 -25.12
N MET A 229 20.66 -4.42 -25.42
CA MET A 229 21.17 -3.56 -26.49
C MET A 229 22.35 -2.66 -26.05
N GLY A 230 22.69 -2.64 -24.76
CA GLY A 230 23.70 -1.73 -24.21
C GLY A 230 23.25 -0.26 -24.14
N ILE A 231 21.94 0.00 -24.11
CA ILE A 231 21.35 1.33 -24.08
C ILE A 231 20.92 1.68 -22.63
N PRO A 232 21.29 2.87 -22.11
CA PRO A 232 20.87 3.30 -20.76
C PRO A 232 19.37 3.55 -20.69
N ALA A 233 18.59 2.67 -20.07
CA ALA A 233 17.12 2.78 -19.97
C ALA A 233 16.70 4.08 -19.28
N ASP A 234 17.41 4.54 -18.23
CA ASP A 234 17.11 5.78 -17.51
C ASP A 234 17.21 7.01 -18.42
N GLU A 235 18.19 7.05 -19.33
CA GLU A 235 18.34 8.15 -20.27
C GLU A 235 17.20 8.18 -21.30
N VAL A 236 16.81 6.99 -21.80
CA VAL A 236 15.68 6.86 -22.71
C VAL A 236 14.38 7.30 -22.04
N LEU A 237 14.13 6.86 -20.81
CA LEU A 237 12.94 7.23 -20.05
C LEU A 237 12.91 8.74 -19.75
N LYS A 238 14.06 9.35 -19.41
CA LYS A 238 14.19 10.80 -19.23
C LYS A 238 13.91 11.55 -20.52
N ALA A 239 14.44 11.08 -21.64
CA ALA A 239 14.16 11.67 -22.94
C ALA A 239 12.68 11.56 -23.32
N ALA A 240 12.06 10.39 -23.12
CA ALA A 240 10.62 10.19 -23.36
C ALA A 240 9.75 11.10 -22.48
N ALA A 241 10.14 11.30 -21.20
CA ALA A 241 9.43 12.16 -20.25
C ALA A 241 9.51 13.66 -20.58
N SER A 242 10.41 14.08 -21.50
CA SER A 242 10.45 15.45 -21.99
C SER A 242 9.24 15.81 -22.86
N LYS A 243 8.51 14.82 -23.37
CA LYS A 243 7.26 15.04 -24.09
C LYS A 243 6.15 15.44 -23.11
N PRO A 244 5.52 16.61 -23.27
CA PRO A 244 4.60 17.17 -22.27
C PRO A 244 3.21 16.51 -22.24
N TYR A 245 2.93 15.54 -23.10
CA TYR A 245 1.63 14.84 -23.18
C TYR A 245 1.80 13.40 -23.65
N GLY A 246 0.84 12.53 -23.27
CA GLY A 246 0.74 11.16 -23.74
C GLY A 246 1.84 10.23 -23.23
N PHE A 247 2.64 10.66 -22.24
CA PHE A 247 3.63 9.83 -21.56
C PHE A 247 3.65 10.15 -20.07
N MET A 248 3.55 9.11 -19.25
CA MET A 248 3.73 9.19 -17.80
C MET A 248 4.94 8.33 -17.44
N PRO A 249 6.00 8.89 -16.86
CA PRO A 249 7.20 8.14 -16.56
C PRO A 249 6.98 7.15 -15.41
N PHE A 250 7.42 5.92 -15.64
CA PHE A 250 7.61 4.89 -14.62
C PHE A 250 9.09 4.46 -14.65
N HIS A 251 9.58 3.97 -13.53
CA HIS A 251 10.96 3.55 -13.42
C HIS A 251 11.04 2.05 -13.15
N PRO A 252 11.97 1.33 -13.82
CA PRO A 252 12.16 -0.08 -13.61
C PRO A 252 12.67 -0.35 -12.19
N ASN A 253 12.36 -1.50 -11.65
CA ASN A 253 12.80 -1.90 -10.31
C ASN A 253 12.91 -3.42 -10.20
N VAL A 254 13.41 -3.91 -9.07
CA VAL A 254 13.57 -5.34 -8.75
C VAL A 254 12.23 -6.10 -8.65
N GLY A 255 11.12 -5.43 -8.84
CA GLY A 255 9.75 -5.92 -8.75
C GLY A 255 8.86 -4.95 -8.00
N VAL A 256 7.57 -5.26 -7.97
CA VAL A 256 6.54 -4.47 -7.29
C VAL A 256 6.28 -5.05 -5.91
N GLY A 257 6.27 -4.21 -4.89
CA GLY A 257 5.93 -4.58 -3.52
C GLY A 257 4.81 -3.72 -2.95
N GLY A 258 4.52 -3.94 -1.67
CA GLY A 258 3.41 -3.29 -0.97
C GLY A 258 2.09 -4.04 -1.10
N HIS A 259 1.14 -3.67 -0.26
CA HIS A 259 -0.14 -4.37 -0.14
C HIS A 259 -1.24 -3.88 -1.09
N CYS A 260 -0.94 -2.94 -1.99
CA CYS A 260 -1.93 -2.39 -2.93
C CYS A 260 -1.60 -2.74 -4.38
N ILE A 261 -0.41 -2.32 -4.86
CA ILE A 261 -0.10 -2.42 -6.30
C ILE A 261 -0.03 -3.87 -6.79
N PRO A 262 0.57 -4.85 -6.11
CA PRO A 262 0.54 -6.25 -6.54
C PRO A 262 -0.78 -6.97 -6.21
N VAL A 263 -1.62 -6.43 -5.32
CA VAL A 263 -2.82 -7.09 -4.79
C VAL A 263 -4.09 -6.68 -5.55
N ASP A 264 -4.33 -5.38 -5.73
CA ASP A 264 -5.58 -4.86 -6.30
C ASP A 264 -5.87 -5.36 -7.73
N PRO A 265 -4.85 -5.53 -8.62
CA PRO A 265 -5.09 -6.11 -9.95
C PRO A 265 -5.65 -7.53 -9.90
N ILE A 266 -5.27 -8.32 -8.88
CA ILE A 266 -5.78 -9.70 -8.70
C ILE A 266 -7.27 -9.66 -8.37
N TYR A 267 -7.72 -8.73 -7.51
CA TYR A 267 -9.15 -8.52 -7.24
C TYR A 267 -9.93 -8.23 -8.52
N LEU A 268 -9.40 -7.37 -9.40
CA LEU A 268 -10.01 -7.07 -10.69
C LEU A 268 -10.02 -8.29 -11.61
N GLN A 269 -8.91 -9.02 -11.70
CA GLN A 269 -8.79 -10.21 -12.52
C GLN A 269 -9.77 -11.32 -12.10
N GLU A 270 -9.88 -11.59 -10.80
CA GLU A 270 -10.81 -12.60 -10.28
C GLU A 270 -12.26 -12.21 -10.52
N ARG A 271 -12.59 -10.93 -10.35
CA ARG A 271 -13.93 -10.45 -10.71
C ARG A 271 -14.24 -10.64 -12.19
N GLY A 272 -13.28 -10.29 -13.06
CA GLY A 272 -13.40 -10.51 -14.51
C GLY A 272 -13.64 -11.97 -14.88
N LYS A 273 -12.92 -12.90 -14.24
CA LYS A 273 -13.10 -14.35 -14.46
C LYS A 273 -14.53 -14.82 -14.21
N LYS A 274 -15.22 -14.24 -13.20
CA LYS A 274 -16.64 -14.56 -12.93
C LYS A 274 -17.58 -14.17 -14.09
N PHE A 275 -17.15 -13.25 -14.94
CA PHE A 275 -17.86 -12.84 -16.17
C PHE A 275 -17.25 -13.44 -17.45
N GLY A 276 -16.39 -14.45 -17.32
CA GLY A 276 -15.74 -15.12 -18.46
C GLY A 276 -14.60 -14.34 -19.11
N ILE A 277 -14.08 -13.30 -18.44
CA ILE A 277 -12.99 -12.45 -18.96
C ILE A 277 -11.72 -12.66 -18.14
N THR A 278 -10.64 -13.07 -18.79
CA THR A 278 -9.30 -13.14 -18.20
C THR A 278 -8.45 -11.99 -18.73
N SER A 279 -7.91 -11.18 -17.82
CA SER A 279 -7.04 -10.07 -18.18
C SER A 279 -5.65 -10.58 -18.59
N LYS A 280 -5.29 -10.38 -19.86
CA LYS A 280 -3.95 -10.73 -20.38
C LYS A 280 -2.88 -9.80 -19.85
N TYR A 281 -3.16 -8.50 -19.73
CA TYR A 281 -2.21 -7.50 -19.27
C TYR A 281 -1.83 -7.69 -17.80
N ILE A 282 -2.80 -8.01 -16.94
CA ILE A 282 -2.53 -8.27 -15.52
C ILE A 282 -1.64 -9.51 -15.38
N ALA A 283 -2.01 -10.62 -16.04
CA ALA A 283 -1.25 -11.87 -15.97
C ALA A 283 0.18 -11.72 -16.49
N LEU A 284 0.38 -11.04 -17.64
CA LEU A 284 1.72 -10.79 -18.18
C LEU A 284 2.55 -9.90 -17.26
N SER A 285 1.94 -8.83 -16.71
CA SER A 285 2.65 -7.93 -15.80
C SER A 285 3.04 -8.62 -14.50
N GLU A 286 2.22 -9.54 -14.01
CA GLU A 286 2.53 -10.39 -12.86
C GLU A 286 3.75 -11.27 -13.14
N GLU A 287 3.78 -11.95 -14.28
CA GLU A 287 4.91 -12.77 -14.74
C GLU A 287 6.20 -11.95 -14.82
N VAL A 288 6.16 -10.78 -15.49
CA VAL A 288 7.31 -9.88 -15.63
C VAL A 288 7.80 -9.42 -14.25
N ASN A 289 6.91 -8.91 -13.39
CA ASN A 289 7.31 -8.41 -12.07
C ASN A 289 7.87 -9.51 -11.17
N HIS A 290 7.35 -10.74 -11.24
CA HIS A 290 7.89 -11.89 -10.51
C HIS A 290 9.25 -12.37 -11.04
N SER A 291 9.57 -12.14 -12.33
CA SER A 291 10.85 -12.51 -12.91
C SER A 291 11.99 -11.55 -12.55
N MET A 292 11.68 -10.30 -12.20
CA MET A 292 12.66 -9.23 -11.97
C MET A 292 13.71 -9.54 -10.89
N PRO A 293 13.39 -10.13 -9.73
CA PRO A 293 14.40 -10.48 -8.74
C PRO A 293 15.49 -11.41 -9.30
N LYS A 294 15.11 -12.42 -10.09
CA LYS A 294 16.05 -13.34 -10.75
C LYS A 294 16.84 -12.65 -11.86
N TYR A 295 16.19 -11.76 -12.61
CA TYR A 295 16.87 -10.95 -13.61
C TYR A 295 17.96 -10.08 -12.97
N VAL A 296 17.64 -9.33 -11.91
CA VAL A 296 18.61 -8.46 -11.23
C VAL A 296 19.75 -9.26 -10.60
N ALA A 297 19.46 -10.45 -10.06
CA ALA A 297 20.51 -11.35 -9.54
C ALA A 297 21.46 -11.83 -10.64
N ARG A 298 20.97 -12.16 -11.85
CA ARG A 298 21.80 -12.48 -13.01
C ARG A 298 22.63 -11.29 -13.46
N ARG A 299 22.05 -10.09 -13.52
CA ARG A 299 22.78 -8.86 -13.86
C ARG A 299 23.91 -8.59 -12.88
N LEU A 300 23.74 -8.92 -11.59
CA LEU A 300 24.83 -8.82 -10.63
C LEU A 300 26.02 -9.75 -10.99
N ILE A 301 25.74 -10.97 -11.44
CA ILE A 301 26.78 -11.89 -11.89
C ILE A 301 27.46 -11.35 -13.16
N ASP A 302 26.74 -10.83 -14.12
CA ASP A 302 27.27 -10.26 -15.36
C ASP A 302 28.23 -9.08 -15.08
N GLU A 303 27.96 -8.28 -14.06
CA GLU A 303 28.72 -7.07 -13.71
C GLU A 303 29.85 -7.32 -12.70
N TYR A 304 29.66 -8.25 -11.77
CA TYR A 304 30.63 -8.54 -10.70
C TYR A 304 31.46 -9.81 -10.95
N GLY A 305 30.81 -10.81 -11.54
CA GLY A 305 31.38 -12.16 -11.70
C GLY A 305 30.77 -13.16 -10.71
N ASP A 306 31.45 -14.26 -10.43
CA ASP A 306 30.97 -15.33 -9.56
C ASP A 306 30.80 -14.86 -8.12
N ILE A 307 29.58 -15.09 -7.58
CA ILE A 307 29.19 -14.74 -6.19
C ILE A 307 29.15 -15.96 -5.27
N LYS A 308 29.48 -17.15 -5.77
CA LYS A 308 29.46 -18.38 -4.96
C LYS A 308 30.47 -18.28 -3.79
N GLY A 309 29.92 -18.52 -2.58
CA GLY A 309 30.66 -18.39 -1.31
C GLY A 309 30.93 -16.96 -0.86
N LYS A 310 30.63 -15.95 -1.66
CA LYS A 310 30.75 -14.54 -1.31
C LYS A 310 29.71 -14.13 -0.27
N HIS A 311 30.05 -13.15 0.58
CA HIS A 311 29.14 -12.60 1.58
C HIS A 311 28.62 -11.22 1.09
N LEU A 312 27.34 -11.14 0.80
CA LEU A 312 26.65 -9.98 0.24
C LEU A 312 25.81 -9.26 1.30
N LEU A 313 25.77 -7.94 1.24
CA LEU A 313 24.82 -7.13 2.01
C LEU A 313 23.73 -6.60 1.08
N VAL A 314 22.49 -7.03 1.28
CA VAL A 314 21.30 -6.44 0.62
C VAL A 314 20.80 -5.30 1.48
N VAL A 315 20.67 -4.11 0.90
CA VAL A 315 20.30 -2.88 1.62
C VAL A 315 18.94 -2.37 1.16
N GLY A 316 18.06 -2.11 2.12
CA GLY A 316 16.68 -1.69 1.89
C GLY A 316 15.76 -2.88 1.61
N VAL A 317 15.12 -3.42 2.66
CA VAL A 317 14.17 -4.54 2.55
C VAL A 317 12.71 -4.11 2.60
N SER A 318 12.43 -2.85 2.90
CA SER A 318 11.10 -2.27 2.70
C SER A 318 10.77 -2.18 1.20
N TYR A 319 9.48 -2.14 0.85
CA TYR A 319 9.10 -2.06 -0.57
C TYR A 319 9.26 -0.66 -1.18
N LYS A 320 9.41 0.37 -0.36
CA LYS A 320 9.52 1.78 -0.79
C LYS A 320 10.43 2.54 0.18
N ALA A 321 11.08 3.59 -0.31
CA ALA A 321 11.92 4.45 0.52
C ALA A 321 11.11 5.19 1.60
N ASP A 322 11.74 5.41 2.74
CA ASP A 322 11.24 6.19 3.88
C ASP A 322 10.00 5.62 4.57
N ILE A 323 9.79 4.31 4.47
CA ILE A 323 8.79 3.55 5.23
C ILE A 323 9.39 2.23 5.74
N SER A 324 8.81 1.68 6.81
CA SER A 324 9.23 0.40 7.42
C SER A 324 8.45 -0.82 6.91
N ASP A 325 7.56 -0.65 5.91
CA ASP A 325 6.68 -1.71 5.43
C ASP A 325 7.40 -2.68 4.49
N THR A 326 7.42 -3.95 4.87
CA THR A 326 8.09 -5.04 4.13
C THR A 326 7.10 -5.99 3.45
N ARG A 327 5.79 -5.69 3.47
CA ARG A 327 4.79 -6.57 2.84
C ARG A 327 5.01 -6.66 1.34
N GLU A 328 4.94 -7.88 0.80
CA GLU A 328 5.17 -8.17 -0.62
C GLU A 328 6.47 -7.55 -1.16
N SER A 329 7.49 -7.37 -0.29
CA SER A 329 8.76 -6.78 -0.73
C SER A 329 9.51 -7.71 -1.69
N PRO A 330 9.94 -7.21 -2.86
CA PRO A 330 10.75 -7.98 -3.81
C PRO A 330 12.16 -8.28 -3.28
N ALA A 331 12.55 -7.74 -2.13
CA ALA A 331 13.80 -8.08 -1.46
C ALA A 331 13.87 -9.55 -1.06
N GLN A 332 12.75 -10.16 -0.66
CA GLN A 332 12.72 -11.58 -0.29
C GLN A 332 13.10 -12.50 -1.45
N PRO A 333 12.39 -12.51 -2.60
CA PRO A 333 12.75 -13.36 -3.73
C PRO A 333 14.12 -13.00 -4.34
N PHE A 334 14.56 -11.75 -4.21
CA PHE A 334 15.92 -11.36 -4.62
C PHE A 334 16.99 -12.02 -3.73
N ILE A 335 16.84 -11.96 -2.41
CA ILE A 335 17.75 -12.62 -1.45
C ILE A 335 17.76 -14.14 -1.68
N GLU A 336 16.60 -14.74 -1.92
CA GLU A 336 16.50 -16.18 -2.24
C GLU A 336 17.26 -16.51 -3.52
N SER A 337 17.10 -15.72 -4.57
CA SER A 337 17.84 -15.90 -5.84
C SER A 337 19.36 -15.82 -5.65
N LEU A 338 19.86 -14.90 -4.80
CA LEU A 338 21.28 -14.82 -4.48
C LEU A 338 21.77 -16.05 -3.71
N LYS A 339 20.97 -16.56 -2.78
CA LYS A 339 21.29 -17.79 -2.02
C LYS A 339 21.29 -19.03 -2.90
N GLU A 340 20.36 -19.15 -3.85
CA GLU A 340 20.33 -20.22 -4.86
C GLU A 340 21.60 -20.22 -5.72
N LEU A 341 22.17 -19.04 -5.99
CA LEU A 341 23.45 -18.86 -6.70
C LEU A 341 24.68 -19.10 -5.80
N GLY A 342 24.46 -19.52 -4.55
CA GLY A 342 25.51 -19.93 -3.62
C GLY A 342 26.13 -18.80 -2.80
N ALA A 343 25.55 -17.60 -2.79
CA ALA A 343 26.00 -16.51 -1.95
C ALA A 343 25.56 -16.65 -0.49
N LYS A 344 26.34 -16.11 0.44
CA LYS A 344 25.90 -15.82 1.81
C LYS A 344 25.29 -14.42 1.80
N VAL A 345 24.08 -14.26 2.35
CA VAL A 345 23.38 -12.99 2.28
C VAL A 345 22.97 -12.53 3.67
N SER A 346 23.40 -11.33 4.05
CA SER A 346 22.87 -10.53 5.13
C SER A 346 22.06 -9.37 4.56
N TRP A 347 21.18 -8.77 5.35
CA TRP A 347 20.43 -7.61 4.92
C TRP A 347 20.50 -6.48 5.95
N HIS A 348 20.38 -5.24 5.47
CA HIS A 348 20.32 -4.02 6.29
C HIS A 348 19.19 -3.13 5.85
N ASP A 349 18.48 -2.56 6.82
CA ASP A 349 17.49 -1.52 6.58
C ASP A 349 17.42 -0.61 7.81
N PRO A 350 17.60 0.71 7.68
CA PRO A 350 17.60 1.63 8.81
C PRO A 350 16.23 1.79 9.49
N LEU A 351 15.14 1.40 8.83
CA LEU A 351 13.76 1.51 9.34
C LEU A 351 13.18 0.17 9.77
N VAL A 352 13.83 -0.95 9.41
CA VAL A 352 13.36 -2.31 9.70
C VAL A 352 14.38 -3.00 10.61
N PRO A 353 14.17 -3.00 11.94
CA PRO A 353 15.14 -3.58 12.87
C PRO A 353 15.17 -5.13 12.83
N SER A 354 14.05 -5.76 12.45
CA SER A 354 13.96 -7.22 12.32
C SER A 354 12.98 -7.60 11.21
N TRP A 355 13.31 -8.64 10.46
CA TRP A 355 12.50 -9.15 9.36
C TRP A 355 12.80 -10.63 9.12
N ASN A 356 11.74 -11.44 8.92
CA ASN A 356 11.84 -12.89 8.68
C ASN A 356 12.72 -13.63 9.70
N GLY A 357 12.59 -13.27 11.00
CA GLY A 357 13.32 -13.91 12.09
C GLY A 357 14.80 -13.52 12.22
N ALA A 358 15.28 -12.58 11.39
CA ALA A 358 16.64 -12.06 11.46
C ALA A 358 16.65 -10.57 11.81
N SER A 359 17.72 -10.12 12.48
CA SER A 359 17.95 -8.69 12.75
C SER A 359 18.66 -8.01 11.58
N SER A 360 18.42 -6.70 11.42
CA SER A 360 19.15 -5.84 10.48
C SER A 360 20.66 -5.89 10.79
N ALA A 361 21.46 -6.23 9.79
CA ALA A 361 22.90 -6.33 9.93
C ALA A 361 23.57 -4.94 9.96
N LEU A 362 24.78 -4.87 10.49
CA LEU A 362 25.57 -3.63 10.49
C LEU A 362 26.21 -3.41 9.12
N VAL A 363 26.16 -2.17 8.61
CA VAL A 363 26.81 -1.77 7.35
C VAL A 363 28.37 -1.93 7.45
N ALA A 364 28.93 -1.74 8.63
CA ALA A 364 30.37 -1.86 8.90
C ALA A 364 30.87 -3.32 9.02
N GLY A 365 30.06 -4.32 8.68
CA GLY A 365 30.44 -5.74 8.66
C GLY A 365 31.43 -6.08 7.53
N GLU A 366 31.84 -7.35 7.52
CA GLU A 366 32.73 -7.90 6.48
C GLU A 366 31.88 -8.46 5.33
N TYR A 367 31.88 -7.77 4.19
CA TYR A 367 31.12 -8.14 2.99
C TYR A 367 31.98 -7.99 1.73
N ASP A 368 31.77 -8.87 0.76
CA ASP A 368 32.43 -8.78 -0.55
C ASP A 368 31.83 -7.66 -1.41
N LEU A 369 30.52 -7.42 -1.31
CA LEU A 369 29.81 -6.36 -2.02
C LEU A 369 28.48 -6.02 -1.33
N ALA A 370 27.87 -4.88 -1.73
CA ALA A 370 26.50 -4.52 -1.34
C ALA A 370 25.61 -4.35 -2.57
N VAL A 371 24.30 -4.65 -2.40
CA VAL A 371 23.24 -4.34 -3.38
C VAL A 371 22.16 -3.53 -2.69
N VAL A 372 22.01 -2.28 -3.11
CA VAL A 372 20.99 -1.36 -2.58
C VAL A 372 19.72 -1.48 -3.43
N LEU A 373 18.67 -2.06 -2.87
CA LEU A 373 17.36 -2.18 -3.51
C LEU A 373 16.52 -0.93 -3.26
N VAL A 374 16.55 -0.43 -2.02
CA VAL A 374 15.81 0.77 -1.60
C VAL A 374 16.77 1.69 -0.86
N ALA A 375 16.98 2.89 -1.38
CA ALA A 375 17.79 3.92 -0.76
C ALA A 375 16.89 4.87 0.07
N HIS A 376 16.79 4.62 1.38
CA HIS A 376 16.12 5.53 2.32
C HIS A 376 16.85 6.87 2.42
N SER A 377 16.12 7.95 2.71
CA SER A 377 16.71 9.30 2.85
C SER A 377 17.72 9.38 3.99
N ASN A 378 17.58 8.54 5.03
CA ASN A 378 18.47 8.42 6.18
C ASN A 378 19.49 7.28 6.06
N LEU A 379 19.57 6.62 4.89
CA LEU A 379 20.54 5.55 4.70
C LEU A 379 21.95 6.09 4.77
N ALA A 380 22.71 5.59 5.74
CA ALA A 380 24.13 5.91 5.92
C ALA A 380 24.99 4.69 5.57
N MET A 381 25.72 4.78 4.45
CA MET A 381 26.76 3.81 4.08
C MET A 381 28.14 4.20 4.67
N SER A 382 28.17 5.14 5.60
CA SER A 382 29.39 5.51 6.34
C SER A 382 29.86 4.31 7.16
N GLY A 383 31.12 3.96 6.99
CA GLY A 383 31.70 2.74 7.59
C GLY A 383 31.67 1.50 6.69
N TRP A 384 31.11 1.58 5.48
CA TRP A 384 31.25 0.54 4.49
C TRP A 384 32.73 0.33 4.13
N LYS A 385 33.22 -0.91 4.26
CA LYS A 385 34.60 -1.31 4.00
C LYS A 385 34.69 -2.46 2.99
N GLY A 386 33.54 -2.89 2.48
CA GLY A 386 33.45 -3.98 1.52
C GLY A 386 33.84 -3.56 0.10
N GLY A 387 33.60 -4.45 -0.84
CA GLY A 387 33.82 -4.22 -2.26
C GLY A 387 32.82 -3.23 -2.88
N PRO A 388 32.51 -3.38 -4.19
CA PRO A 388 31.65 -2.44 -4.90
C PRO A 388 30.22 -2.42 -4.33
N ILE A 389 29.56 -1.26 -4.48
CA ILE A 389 28.14 -1.09 -4.19
C ILE A 389 27.38 -1.08 -5.50
N PHE A 390 26.38 -1.94 -5.60
CA PHE A 390 25.44 -1.98 -6.72
C PHE A 390 24.07 -1.40 -6.27
N THR A 391 23.30 -0.93 -7.23
CA THR A 391 21.94 -0.44 -7.00
C THR A 391 21.04 -0.91 -8.15
N THR A 392 19.73 -0.93 -7.94
CA THR A 392 18.79 -1.31 -9.00
C THR A 392 18.83 -0.31 -10.16
N ASN A 393 18.78 1.00 -9.86
CA ASN A 393 18.80 2.08 -10.84
C ASN A 393 19.89 3.10 -10.50
N PHE A 394 20.22 3.95 -11.45
CA PHE A 394 21.16 5.05 -11.22
C PHE A 394 20.65 5.96 -10.08
N ASN A 395 21.53 6.24 -9.12
CA ASN A 395 21.22 7.12 -8.01
C ASN A 395 22.10 8.39 -8.11
N PRO A 396 21.54 9.57 -8.41
CA PRO A 396 22.33 10.79 -8.60
C PRO A 396 23.00 11.28 -7.30
N LYS A 397 22.55 10.82 -6.12
CA LYS A 397 23.21 11.12 -4.84
C LYS A 397 24.44 10.24 -4.58
N HIS A 398 24.54 9.12 -5.28
CA HIS A 398 25.62 8.14 -5.17
C HIS A 398 26.04 7.69 -6.57
N PRO A 399 26.68 8.56 -7.36
CA PRO A 399 27.03 8.28 -8.75
C PRO A 399 28.11 7.19 -8.91
N ASP A 400 28.79 6.84 -7.83
CA ASP A 400 29.75 5.76 -7.72
C ASP A 400 29.11 4.36 -7.56
N TRP A 401 27.79 4.29 -7.22
CA TRP A 401 27.09 3.03 -7.16
C TRP A 401 26.72 2.54 -8.57
N LYS A 402 27.00 1.26 -8.82
CA LYS A 402 26.81 0.67 -10.14
C LYS A 402 25.34 0.21 -10.34
N PRO A 403 24.61 0.75 -11.31
CA PRO A 403 23.24 0.32 -11.58
C PRO A 403 23.22 -1.06 -12.24
N LEU A 404 22.28 -1.93 -11.84
CA LEU A 404 22.09 -3.28 -12.37
C LEU A 404 21.06 -3.35 -13.49
N ILE A 405 19.99 -2.54 -13.40
CA ILE A 405 18.90 -2.55 -14.39
C ILE A 405 19.20 -1.59 -15.54
N SER A 406 19.72 -0.39 -15.24
CA SER A 406 20.08 0.57 -16.26
C SER A 406 21.59 0.54 -16.48
N VAL A 407 22.03 0.01 -17.62
CA VAL A 407 23.45 -0.06 -17.96
C VAL A 407 24.03 1.34 -18.14
N GLN A 408 25.28 1.54 -17.69
CA GLN A 408 26.03 2.74 -18.07
C GLN A 408 26.54 2.57 -19.49
N GLN A 409 26.48 3.65 -20.29
CA GLN A 409 27.09 3.64 -21.62
C GLN A 409 28.56 3.34 -21.44
N LYS A 410 29.05 2.23 -22.03
CA LYS A 410 30.51 1.95 -22.09
C LYS A 410 31.11 3.01 -22.99
N SER A 411 31.90 3.91 -22.41
CA SER A 411 32.67 4.93 -23.09
C SER A 411 33.69 4.30 -24.05
#